data_d92ad17f400122320901057bc2204f53
#
_entry.id   d92ad17f400122320901057bc2204f53
#
_cell.length_a   1.000
_cell.length_b   1.000
_cell.length_c   1.000
_cell.angle_alpha   90.00
_cell.angle_beta   90.00
_cell.angle_gamma   90.00
#
_symmetry.space_group_name_H-M   'P 1'
#
loop_
_entity.id
_entity.type
_entity.pdbx_description
1 polymer ?
#
loop_
_entity_poly.entity_id
_entity_poly.type
_entity_poly.pdbx_seq_one_letter_code
_entity_poly.pdbx_strand_id
1 'polypeptide(L)'
;MQLNGAKLVEEATLKLAIESVADKGYFEGLHVLVTGCAGFIGSWLSEALHSLGSRVTCIDNLSTGRHDNIRGLVGSSRFKLVVGDVVEVDLGEGYDLVFHGAALPAPDYYMVKPVEAMLPDSIGLYRVLRVAERSGSKVVLMSSSEVYGDPEVVPTPESYWGRVNPVGPRSPYDESKRFAEALAMAFHREYGVRVTIARIFNTYGPRLEPGAPYARVVTRFVERALRGEPLEVHGDGSQTRTFTYVSDTVAALLTLASCSKCDGEVFNVGSDEEISVAELAELVVKLTGSRSPIVYVKPRPDDPRRRRPDITKITSYTDWRPRVALTEGLRMTIEWMRWRVG
;
A
#
# COMPACT_ATOMS: atom_id res chain seq x y z
N MET A 1 -2.38 12.39 27.95
CA MET A 1 -3.59 11.56 27.77
C MET A 1 -3.96 11.36 26.28
N GLN A 2 -3.88 12.40 25.44
CA GLN A 2 -4.25 12.32 24.02
C GLN A 2 -3.39 11.35 23.18
N LEU A 3 -2.08 11.29 23.37
CA LEU A 3 -1.18 10.39 22.63
C LEU A 3 -1.43 8.89 22.86
N ASN A 4 -2.06 8.51 23.97
CA ASN A 4 -2.30 7.10 24.30
C ASN A 4 -3.33 6.41 23.40
N GLY A 5 -4.39 7.10 22.96
CA GLY A 5 -5.45 6.47 22.15
C GLY A 5 -4.99 6.14 20.73
N ALA A 6 -4.33 7.08 20.03
CA ALA A 6 -3.76 6.82 18.71
C ALA A 6 -2.72 5.69 18.75
N LYS A 7 -1.88 5.67 19.79
CA LYS A 7 -0.87 4.64 19.97
C LYS A 7 -1.48 3.26 20.21
N LEU A 8 -2.55 3.16 21.00
CA LEU A 8 -3.26 1.90 21.23
C LEU A 8 -3.84 1.33 19.91
N VAL A 9 -4.41 2.19 19.06
CA VAL A 9 -4.88 1.77 17.73
C VAL A 9 -3.72 1.29 16.86
N GLU A 10 -2.58 1.98 16.89
CA GLU A 10 -1.40 1.56 16.14
C GLU A 10 -0.86 0.21 16.65
N GLU A 11 -0.77 0.01 17.96
CA GLU A 11 -0.35 -1.28 18.54
C GLU A 11 -1.30 -2.42 18.16
N ALA A 12 -2.62 -2.18 18.21
CA ALA A 12 -3.62 -3.16 17.78
C ALA A 12 -3.51 -3.48 16.28
N THR A 13 -3.29 -2.46 15.43
CA THR A 13 -3.10 -2.64 13.98
C THR A 13 -1.85 -3.47 13.68
N LEU A 14 -0.74 -3.18 14.34
CA LEU A 14 0.50 -3.96 14.18
C LEU A 14 0.31 -5.41 14.64
N LYS A 15 -0.34 -5.61 15.77
CA LYS A 15 -0.65 -6.95 16.30
C LYS A 15 -1.47 -7.76 15.31
N LEU A 16 -2.54 -7.18 14.73
CA LEU A 16 -3.36 -7.83 13.71
C LEU A 16 -2.54 -8.26 12.49
N ALA A 17 -1.63 -7.39 12.02
CA ALA A 17 -0.76 -7.71 10.88
C ALA A 17 0.15 -8.92 11.18
N ILE A 18 0.81 -8.91 12.34
CA ILE A 18 1.76 -9.97 12.74
C ILE A 18 1.04 -11.29 13.04
N GLU A 19 -0.10 -11.25 13.72
CA GLU A 19 -0.85 -12.46 14.08
C GLU A 19 -1.41 -13.18 12.85
N SER A 20 -1.62 -12.46 11.75
CA SER A 20 -2.13 -13.00 10.49
C SER A 20 -1.06 -13.68 9.63
N VAL A 21 0.23 -13.60 10.00
CA VAL A 21 1.33 -14.27 9.30
C VAL A 21 1.50 -15.68 9.82
N ALA A 22 1.47 -16.67 8.92
CA ALA A 22 1.59 -18.08 9.29
C ALA A 22 3.03 -18.44 9.72
N ASP A 23 4.02 -18.10 8.91
CA ASP A 23 5.44 -18.39 9.18
C ASP A 23 6.18 -17.13 9.70
N LYS A 24 6.02 -16.86 10.98
CA LYS A 24 6.68 -15.75 11.65
C LYS A 24 8.18 -15.95 11.80
N GLY A 25 8.61 -17.21 11.99
CA GLY A 25 10.02 -17.57 12.19
C GLY A 25 10.87 -17.32 10.95
N TYR A 26 10.28 -17.29 9.77
CA TYR A 26 10.98 -16.98 8.52
C TYR A 26 11.76 -15.67 8.57
N PHE A 27 11.25 -14.66 9.29
CA PHE A 27 11.81 -13.29 9.31
C PHE A 27 12.91 -13.09 10.34
N GLU A 28 13.10 -14.04 11.28
CA GLU A 28 14.08 -13.88 12.34
C GLU A 28 15.51 -13.84 11.80
N GLY A 29 16.24 -12.79 12.16
CA GLY A 29 17.63 -12.58 11.75
C GLY A 29 17.84 -12.12 10.30
N LEU A 30 16.82 -12.09 9.45
CA LEU A 30 16.96 -11.62 8.07
C LEU A 30 17.40 -10.16 8.00
N HIS A 31 18.23 -9.84 7.01
CA HIS A 31 18.53 -8.47 6.61
C HIS A 31 17.59 -8.04 5.48
N VAL A 32 16.67 -7.14 5.76
CA VAL A 32 15.60 -6.74 4.85
C VAL A 32 15.78 -5.29 4.42
N LEU A 33 15.73 -5.04 3.10
CA LEU A 33 15.61 -3.71 2.53
C LEU A 33 14.14 -3.37 2.30
N VAL A 34 13.70 -2.20 2.78
CA VAL A 34 12.38 -1.64 2.48
C VAL A 34 12.56 -0.27 1.86
N THR A 35 12.18 -0.09 0.59
CA THR A 35 12.15 1.22 -0.06
C THR A 35 10.75 1.82 0.07
N GLY A 36 10.65 3.14 0.31
CA GLY A 36 9.38 3.79 0.64
C GLY A 36 8.89 3.47 2.06
N CYS A 37 9.81 3.19 2.95
CA CYS A 37 9.61 2.65 4.29
C CYS A 37 9.01 3.65 5.29
N ALA A 38 9.09 4.95 5.07
CA ALA A 38 8.46 5.97 5.88
C ALA A 38 7.04 6.34 5.37
N GLY A 39 6.64 5.76 4.23
CA GLY A 39 5.30 5.88 3.67
C GLY A 39 4.24 5.12 4.48
N PHE A 40 3.00 5.18 4.04
CA PHE A 40 1.85 4.55 4.72
C PHE A 40 2.05 3.05 4.93
N ILE A 41 2.07 2.24 3.87
CA ILE A 41 2.21 0.78 3.99
C ILE A 41 3.63 0.40 4.43
N GLY A 42 4.65 1.08 3.88
CA GLY A 42 6.06 0.79 4.17
C GLY A 42 6.43 0.91 5.64
N SER A 43 5.83 1.86 6.38
CA SER A 43 6.11 2.04 7.81
C SER A 43 5.54 0.90 8.67
N TRP A 44 4.33 0.43 8.35
CA TRP A 44 3.74 -0.73 9.00
C TRP A 44 4.52 -2.00 8.73
N LEU A 45 4.95 -2.17 7.47
CA LEU A 45 5.77 -3.31 7.05
C LEU A 45 7.13 -3.31 7.78
N SER A 46 7.79 -2.15 7.85
CA SER A 46 9.09 -2.01 8.54
C SER A 46 8.97 -2.33 10.03
N GLU A 47 7.90 -1.88 10.68
CA GLU A 47 7.66 -2.15 12.09
C GLU A 47 7.30 -3.63 12.35
N ALA A 48 6.52 -4.26 11.46
CA ALA A 48 6.20 -5.68 11.54
C ALA A 48 7.46 -6.54 11.36
N LEU A 49 8.30 -6.27 10.36
CA LEU A 49 9.57 -6.95 10.13
C LEU A 49 10.52 -6.82 11.32
N HIS A 50 10.66 -5.61 11.86
CA HIS A 50 11.48 -5.37 13.05
C HIS A 50 10.96 -6.16 14.27
N SER A 51 9.64 -6.20 14.46
CA SER A 51 9.00 -6.96 15.55
C SER A 51 9.14 -8.47 15.37
N LEU A 52 9.24 -8.95 14.13
CA LEU A 52 9.49 -10.35 13.77
C LEU A 52 10.98 -10.75 13.80
N GLY A 53 11.86 -9.89 14.31
CA GLY A 53 13.27 -10.20 14.52
C GLY A 53 14.20 -9.81 13.37
N SER A 54 13.71 -9.21 12.27
CA SER A 54 14.54 -8.79 11.16
C SER A 54 15.39 -7.55 11.49
N ARG A 55 16.53 -7.43 10.81
CA ARG A 55 17.29 -6.19 10.67
C ARG A 55 16.78 -5.45 9.43
N VAL A 56 16.26 -4.25 9.61
CA VAL A 56 15.61 -3.48 8.53
C VAL A 56 16.50 -2.31 8.11
N THR A 57 16.86 -2.27 6.82
CA THR A 57 17.38 -1.06 6.17
C THR A 57 16.24 -0.37 5.44
N CYS A 58 15.97 0.85 5.82
CA CYS A 58 14.90 1.69 5.36
C CYS A 58 15.47 2.75 4.41
N ILE A 59 14.98 2.85 3.18
CA ILE A 59 15.33 3.91 2.23
C ILE A 59 14.08 4.69 1.87
N ASP A 60 14.09 6.00 2.13
CA ASP A 60 12.98 6.90 1.84
C ASP A 60 13.52 8.33 1.63
N ASN A 61 13.02 9.05 0.61
CA ASN A 61 13.39 10.44 0.38
C ASN A 61 12.51 11.43 1.16
N LEU A 62 11.54 10.91 1.92
CA LEU A 62 10.58 11.67 2.74
C LEU A 62 9.70 12.65 1.95
N SER A 63 9.57 12.47 0.62
CA SER A 63 8.72 13.32 -0.22
C SER A 63 7.23 13.17 0.10
N THR A 64 6.81 11.96 0.43
CA THR A 64 5.46 11.63 0.91
C THR A 64 5.49 10.82 2.20
N GLY A 65 6.61 10.15 2.49
CA GLY A 65 6.89 9.47 3.74
C GLY A 65 7.09 10.47 4.89
N ARG A 66 6.82 10.03 6.12
CA ARG A 66 6.95 10.87 7.33
C ARG A 66 7.86 10.20 8.33
N HIS A 67 8.80 10.96 8.87
CA HIS A 67 9.69 10.50 9.93
C HIS A 67 8.90 9.98 11.15
N ASP A 68 7.75 10.60 11.46
CA ASP A 68 6.87 10.18 12.55
C ASP A 68 6.36 8.74 12.42
N ASN A 69 6.15 8.25 11.18
CA ASN A 69 5.67 6.89 10.94
C ASN A 69 6.67 5.81 11.36
N ILE A 70 7.96 6.15 11.40
CA ILE A 70 9.05 5.23 11.72
C ILE A 70 9.78 5.59 13.02
N ARG A 71 9.32 6.61 13.74
CA ARG A 71 9.99 7.10 14.97
C ARG A 71 10.21 6.02 16.04
N GLY A 72 9.29 5.04 16.10
CA GLY A 72 9.41 3.92 17.05
C GLY A 72 10.56 2.96 16.74
N LEU A 73 11.12 3.02 15.52
CA LEU A 73 12.22 2.18 15.05
C LEU A 73 13.58 2.89 15.15
N VAL A 74 13.57 4.22 15.09
CA VAL A 74 14.80 5.04 15.12
C VAL A 74 15.52 4.84 16.46
N GLY A 75 16.82 4.54 16.37
CA GLY A 75 17.65 4.25 17.56
C GLY A 75 17.77 2.75 17.89
N SER A 76 16.99 1.87 17.25
CA SER A 76 17.20 0.43 17.38
C SER A 76 18.44 -0.02 16.61
N SER A 77 19.25 -0.89 17.21
CA SER A 77 20.43 -1.49 16.54
C SER A 77 20.08 -2.35 15.33
N ARG A 78 18.82 -2.77 15.19
CA ARG A 78 18.29 -3.55 14.07
C ARG A 78 17.54 -2.71 13.03
N PHE A 79 17.59 -1.37 13.13
CA PHE A 79 16.97 -0.46 12.18
C PHE A 79 17.94 0.61 11.70
N LYS A 80 18.09 0.74 10.37
CA LYS A 80 18.91 1.78 9.74
C LYS A 80 18.04 2.59 8.78
N LEU A 81 17.90 3.90 9.01
CA LEU A 81 17.30 4.83 8.06
C LEU A 81 18.38 5.43 7.15
N VAL A 82 18.17 5.35 5.85
CA VAL A 82 18.92 6.06 4.83
C VAL A 82 17.97 7.03 4.15
N VAL A 83 18.14 8.32 4.42
CA VAL A 83 17.33 9.37 3.78
C VAL A 83 17.93 9.67 2.41
N GLY A 84 17.16 9.38 1.35
CA GLY A 84 17.58 9.60 -0.01
C GLY A 84 16.65 8.96 -1.03
N ASP A 85 16.79 9.40 -2.28
CA ASP A 85 15.99 8.87 -3.38
C ASP A 85 16.54 7.51 -3.84
N VAL A 86 15.65 6.53 -4.00
CA VAL A 86 15.99 5.18 -4.48
C VAL A 86 16.68 5.20 -5.86
N VAL A 87 16.47 6.25 -6.62
CA VAL A 87 17.08 6.48 -7.93
C VAL A 87 18.57 6.83 -7.83
N GLU A 88 19.01 7.45 -6.73
CA GLU A 88 20.34 8.03 -6.61
C GLU A 88 21.15 7.45 -5.45
N VAL A 89 20.53 7.24 -4.28
CA VAL A 89 21.20 6.87 -3.05
C VAL A 89 21.91 5.52 -3.17
N ASP A 90 22.98 5.32 -2.42
CA ASP A 90 23.60 4.00 -2.29
C ASP A 90 22.62 3.04 -1.58
N LEU A 91 22.21 2.00 -2.29
CA LEU A 91 21.26 1.02 -1.77
C LEU A 91 21.93 0.02 -0.82
N GLY A 92 23.25 -0.10 -0.80
CA GLY A 92 23.96 -1.15 -0.08
C GLY A 92 23.79 -2.53 -0.72
N GLU A 93 24.22 -3.58 0.00
CA GLU A 93 24.22 -4.97 -0.46
C GLU A 93 23.99 -5.95 0.71
N GLY A 94 23.88 -7.24 0.41
CA GLY A 94 23.79 -8.31 1.41
C GLY A 94 22.42 -8.40 2.08
N TYR A 95 21.37 -8.14 1.33
CA TYR A 95 19.99 -8.35 1.79
C TYR A 95 19.53 -9.78 1.48
N ASP A 96 18.77 -10.35 2.39
CA ASP A 96 18.07 -11.63 2.18
C ASP A 96 16.74 -11.40 1.46
N LEU A 97 16.08 -10.27 1.75
CA LEU A 97 14.76 -9.93 1.26
C LEU A 97 14.67 -8.43 0.97
N VAL A 98 13.96 -8.08 -0.10
CA VAL A 98 13.71 -6.70 -0.49
C VAL A 98 12.22 -6.47 -0.70
N PHE A 99 11.66 -5.45 -0.08
CA PHE A 99 10.35 -4.91 -0.43
C PHE A 99 10.53 -3.58 -1.17
N HIS A 100 10.10 -3.56 -2.42
CA HIS A 100 10.13 -2.32 -3.19
C HIS A 100 8.75 -1.65 -3.19
N GLY A 101 8.63 -0.59 -2.38
CA GLY A 101 7.41 0.19 -2.20
C GLY A 101 7.59 1.69 -2.43
N ALA A 102 8.78 2.15 -2.83
CA ALA A 102 9.01 3.53 -3.20
C ALA A 102 8.17 3.88 -4.44
N ALA A 103 7.24 4.81 -4.31
CA ALA A 103 6.34 5.25 -5.38
C ALA A 103 5.63 6.55 -4.98
N LEU A 104 5.07 7.27 -5.95
CA LEU A 104 4.24 8.44 -5.74
C LEU A 104 2.79 8.16 -6.21
N PRO A 105 1.96 7.47 -5.38
CA PRO A 105 0.69 6.88 -5.81
C PRO A 105 -0.48 7.85 -5.81
N ALA A 106 -0.28 9.13 -5.49
CA ALA A 106 -1.37 10.10 -5.36
C ALA A 106 -1.64 10.83 -6.68
N PRO A 107 -2.89 10.85 -7.20
CA PRO A 107 -3.24 11.60 -8.41
C PRO A 107 -2.83 13.06 -8.36
N ASP A 108 -3.06 13.72 -7.23
CA ASP A 108 -2.72 15.13 -7.03
C ASP A 108 -1.20 15.39 -7.09
N TYR A 109 -0.37 14.33 -7.00
CA TYR A 109 1.08 14.43 -7.09
C TYR A 109 1.60 14.05 -8.48
N TYR A 110 1.24 12.86 -9.00
CA TYR A 110 1.77 12.41 -10.29
C TYR A 110 1.22 13.20 -11.49
N MET A 111 0.07 13.86 -11.33
CA MET A 111 -0.44 14.79 -12.36
C MET A 111 0.35 16.10 -12.41
N VAL A 112 1.00 16.51 -11.31
CA VAL A 112 1.82 17.74 -11.23
C VAL A 112 3.28 17.43 -11.51
N LYS A 113 3.78 16.27 -11.07
CA LYS A 113 5.16 15.81 -11.20
C LYS A 113 5.24 14.43 -11.87
N PRO A 114 4.79 14.34 -13.15
CA PRO A 114 4.65 13.04 -13.83
C PRO A 114 5.98 12.30 -14.00
N VAL A 115 7.05 12.99 -14.37
CA VAL A 115 8.37 12.37 -14.56
C VAL A 115 8.90 11.81 -13.24
N GLU A 116 8.88 12.62 -12.17
CA GLU A 116 9.33 12.18 -10.85
C GLU A 116 8.54 10.95 -10.34
N ALA A 117 7.25 10.86 -10.68
CA ALA A 117 6.41 9.74 -10.28
C ALA A 117 6.80 8.41 -10.95
N MET A 118 7.40 8.45 -12.15
CA MET A 118 7.80 7.26 -12.90
C MET A 118 9.17 6.71 -12.47
N LEU A 119 10.07 7.55 -11.96
CA LEU A 119 11.46 7.18 -11.71
C LEU A 119 11.64 6.08 -10.65
N PRO A 120 10.92 6.05 -9.51
CA PRO A 120 11.06 4.99 -8.53
C PRO A 120 10.73 3.60 -9.08
N ASP A 121 9.68 3.49 -9.89
CA ASP A 121 9.20 2.24 -10.49
C ASP A 121 10.01 1.82 -11.75
N SER A 122 10.84 2.68 -12.28
CA SER A 122 11.71 2.42 -13.44
C SER A 122 13.19 2.30 -13.02
N ILE A 123 13.90 3.42 -12.96
CA ILE A 123 15.32 3.44 -12.59
C ILE A 123 15.53 2.92 -11.16
N GLY A 124 14.69 3.32 -10.22
CA GLY A 124 14.76 2.87 -8.84
C GLY A 124 14.64 1.35 -8.73
N LEU A 125 13.59 0.78 -9.34
CA LEU A 125 13.40 -0.68 -9.37
C LEU A 125 14.54 -1.41 -10.09
N TYR A 126 15.05 -0.89 -11.23
CA TYR A 126 16.19 -1.48 -11.90
C TYR A 126 17.39 -1.62 -10.96
N ARG A 127 17.71 -0.57 -10.20
CA ARG A 127 18.81 -0.59 -9.23
C ARG A 127 18.57 -1.59 -8.10
N VAL A 128 17.34 -1.67 -7.59
CA VAL A 128 16.92 -2.65 -6.56
C VAL A 128 17.09 -4.08 -7.09
N LEU A 129 16.67 -4.37 -8.31
CA LEU A 129 16.80 -5.69 -8.93
C LEU A 129 18.26 -6.07 -9.15
N ARG A 130 19.14 -5.12 -9.52
CA ARG A 130 20.59 -5.35 -9.61
C ARG A 130 21.22 -5.66 -8.25
N VAL A 131 20.77 -5.03 -7.16
CA VAL A 131 21.20 -5.38 -5.80
C VAL A 131 20.70 -6.78 -5.44
N ALA A 132 19.46 -7.10 -5.74
CA ALA A 132 18.87 -8.42 -5.44
C ALA A 132 19.57 -9.55 -6.20
N GLU A 133 19.92 -9.33 -7.46
CA GLU A 133 20.70 -10.26 -8.29
C GLU A 133 22.05 -10.59 -7.63
N ARG A 134 22.80 -9.55 -7.23
CA ARG A 134 24.12 -9.73 -6.60
C ARG A 134 24.06 -10.39 -5.21
N SER A 135 23.02 -10.08 -4.45
CA SER A 135 22.81 -10.59 -3.08
C SER A 135 22.09 -11.95 -3.03
N GLY A 136 21.50 -12.41 -4.14
CA GLY A 136 20.61 -13.58 -4.14
C GLY A 136 19.30 -13.34 -3.37
N SER A 137 18.89 -12.09 -3.23
CA SER A 137 17.71 -11.68 -2.46
C SER A 137 16.42 -12.11 -3.16
N LYS A 138 15.37 -12.35 -2.37
CA LYS A 138 14.00 -12.32 -2.89
C LYS A 138 13.49 -10.88 -2.94
N VAL A 139 12.74 -10.53 -3.98
CA VAL A 139 12.08 -9.22 -4.13
C VAL A 139 10.57 -9.37 -4.07
N VAL A 140 9.92 -8.64 -3.18
CA VAL A 140 8.47 -8.42 -3.21
C VAL A 140 8.23 -7.04 -3.79
N LEU A 141 7.71 -7.00 -5.02
CA LEU A 141 7.33 -5.75 -5.69
C LEU A 141 5.93 -5.33 -5.25
N MET A 142 5.81 -4.17 -4.64
CA MET A 142 4.53 -3.56 -4.29
C MET A 142 3.95 -2.84 -5.50
N SER A 143 3.24 -3.59 -6.34
CA SER A 143 2.48 -3.09 -7.47
C SER A 143 1.10 -2.57 -7.05
N SER A 144 0.24 -2.25 -7.98
CA SER A 144 -1.04 -1.60 -7.73
C SER A 144 -2.15 -2.16 -8.61
N SER A 145 -3.39 -2.11 -8.14
CA SER A 145 -4.58 -2.35 -8.96
C SER A 145 -4.72 -1.38 -10.15
N GLU A 146 -3.97 -0.28 -10.16
CA GLU A 146 -3.96 0.68 -11.27
C GLU A 146 -3.44 0.09 -12.58
N VAL A 147 -2.64 -1.00 -12.53
CA VAL A 147 -2.23 -1.76 -13.74
C VAL A 147 -3.40 -2.29 -14.57
N TYR A 148 -4.57 -2.41 -13.95
CA TYR A 148 -5.80 -2.87 -14.63
C TYR A 148 -6.57 -1.75 -15.34
N GLY A 149 -6.34 -0.49 -14.98
CA GLY A 149 -7.11 0.65 -15.50
C GLY A 149 -8.58 0.57 -15.12
N ASP A 150 -9.47 0.72 -16.11
CA ASP A 150 -10.93 0.49 -15.97
C ASP A 150 -11.27 -0.94 -16.43
N PRO A 151 -11.33 -1.93 -15.52
CA PRO A 151 -11.42 -3.33 -15.91
C PRO A 151 -12.80 -3.70 -16.45
N GLU A 152 -12.81 -4.47 -17.55
CA GLU A 152 -14.03 -5.02 -18.16
C GLU A 152 -14.49 -6.30 -17.45
N VAL A 153 -13.60 -6.94 -16.68
CA VAL A 153 -13.87 -8.17 -15.92
C VAL A 153 -13.78 -7.87 -14.42
N VAL A 154 -14.86 -8.09 -13.70
CA VAL A 154 -14.96 -7.86 -12.25
C VAL A 154 -15.74 -9.01 -11.59
N PRO A 155 -15.20 -9.73 -10.58
CA PRO A 155 -13.87 -9.53 -9.96
C PRO A 155 -12.73 -9.68 -10.95
N THR A 156 -11.67 -8.85 -10.81
CA THR A 156 -10.57 -8.78 -11.76
C THR A 156 -9.48 -9.79 -11.41
N PRO A 157 -9.25 -10.84 -12.23
CA PRO A 157 -8.20 -11.82 -11.99
C PRO A 157 -6.83 -11.30 -12.46
N GLU A 158 -5.75 -11.90 -11.96
CA GLU A 158 -4.37 -11.54 -12.34
C GLU A 158 -4.07 -11.80 -13.83
N SER A 159 -4.81 -12.69 -14.46
CA SER A 159 -4.71 -12.97 -15.90
C SER A 159 -5.29 -11.87 -16.80
N TYR A 160 -6.03 -10.91 -16.24
CA TYR A 160 -6.52 -9.76 -17.01
C TYR A 160 -5.39 -8.75 -17.24
N TRP A 161 -5.11 -8.43 -18.51
CA TRP A 161 -3.96 -7.61 -18.91
C TRP A 161 -4.14 -6.11 -18.66
N GLY A 162 -5.36 -5.69 -18.39
CA GLY A 162 -5.69 -4.29 -18.11
C GLY A 162 -6.11 -3.49 -19.34
N ARG A 163 -6.82 -2.40 -19.07
CA ARG A 163 -7.25 -1.38 -20.03
C ARG A 163 -6.82 -0.02 -19.53
N VAL A 164 -5.57 0.34 -19.82
CA VAL A 164 -4.94 1.59 -19.40
C VAL A 164 -4.81 2.53 -20.58
N ASN A 165 -5.05 3.82 -20.37
CA ASN A 165 -4.75 4.86 -21.35
C ASN A 165 -3.26 5.23 -21.25
N PRO A 166 -2.37 4.79 -22.18
CA PRO A 166 -0.92 4.93 -22.01
C PRO A 166 -0.40 6.37 -22.14
N VAL A 167 -1.23 7.29 -22.62
CA VAL A 167 -0.88 8.72 -22.81
C VAL A 167 -1.81 9.65 -22.05
N GLY A 168 -2.73 9.12 -21.26
CA GLY A 168 -3.66 9.89 -20.46
C GLY A 168 -3.00 10.50 -19.20
N PRO A 169 -3.72 11.38 -18.49
CA PRO A 169 -3.16 12.07 -17.33
C PRO A 169 -2.80 11.14 -16.16
N ARG A 170 -3.34 9.92 -16.12
CA ARG A 170 -3.02 8.90 -15.12
C ARG A 170 -1.85 8.00 -15.50
N SER A 171 -1.47 8.00 -16.80
CA SER A 171 -0.42 7.12 -17.34
C SER A 171 0.92 7.15 -16.59
N PRO A 172 1.38 8.29 -15.99
CA PRO A 172 2.66 8.31 -15.30
C PRO A 172 2.73 7.28 -14.14
N TYR A 173 1.63 7.08 -13.43
CA TYR A 173 1.59 6.08 -12.36
C TYR A 173 1.18 4.69 -12.89
N ASP A 174 0.13 4.62 -13.70
CA ASP A 174 -0.42 3.36 -14.19
C ASP A 174 0.61 2.60 -15.04
N GLU A 175 1.26 3.27 -15.99
CA GLU A 175 2.27 2.67 -16.86
C GLU A 175 3.61 2.44 -16.15
N SER A 176 4.00 3.27 -15.16
CA SER A 176 5.20 2.98 -14.37
C SER A 176 5.05 1.67 -13.59
N LYS A 177 3.88 1.39 -13.02
CA LYS A 177 3.60 0.12 -12.34
C LYS A 177 3.57 -1.07 -13.33
N ARG A 178 3.00 -0.91 -14.51
CA ARG A 178 3.02 -1.94 -15.57
C ARG A 178 4.45 -2.23 -16.04
N PHE A 179 5.25 -1.17 -16.24
CA PHE A 179 6.67 -1.30 -16.57
C PHE A 179 7.44 -2.01 -15.46
N ALA A 180 7.19 -1.65 -14.19
CA ALA A 180 7.82 -2.28 -13.04
C ALA A 180 7.57 -3.79 -12.98
N GLU A 181 6.33 -4.24 -13.21
CA GLU A 181 6.01 -5.67 -13.30
C GLU A 181 6.76 -6.36 -14.44
N ALA A 182 6.76 -5.75 -15.63
CA ALA A 182 7.46 -6.30 -16.79
C ALA A 182 8.97 -6.41 -16.55
N LEU A 183 9.58 -5.38 -15.96
CA LEU A 183 11.00 -5.35 -15.63
C LEU A 183 11.36 -6.43 -14.59
N ALA A 184 10.56 -6.53 -13.52
CA ALA A 184 10.76 -7.53 -12.47
C ALA A 184 10.69 -8.96 -13.01
N MET A 185 9.71 -9.24 -13.88
CA MET A 185 9.57 -10.55 -14.53
C MET A 185 10.67 -10.81 -15.56
N ALA A 186 11.23 -9.78 -16.21
CA ALA A 186 12.39 -9.93 -17.08
C ALA A 186 13.62 -10.36 -16.26
N PHE A 187 13.89 -9.71 -15.13
CA PHE A 187 14.98 -10.11 -14.22
C PHE A 187 14.79 -11.53 -13.67
N HIS A 188 13.55 -11.91 -13.35
CA HIS A 188 13.25 -13.29 -12.94
C HIS A 188 13.64 -14.32 -14.01
N ARG A 189 13.26 -14.07 -15.28
CA ARG A 189 13.51 -15.00 -16.40
C ARG A 189 14.98 -15.03 -16.83
N GLU A 190 15.64 -13.88 -16.88
CA GLU A 190 16.99 -13.74 -17.43
C GLU A 190 18.09 -14.01 -16.40
N TYR A 191 17.90 -13.50 -15.17
CA TYR A 191 18.92 -13.57 -14.11
C TYR A 191 18.54 -14.48 -12.94
N GLY A 192 17.35 -15.09 -12.97
CA GLY A 192 16.90 -15.97 -11.90
C GLY A 192 16.58 -15.28 -10.57
N VAL A 193 16.39 -13.94 -10.57
CA VAL A 193 16.00 -13.21 -9.36
C VAL A 193 14.64 -13.71 -8.89
N ARG A 194 14.54 -14.06 -7.61
CA ARG A 194 13.27 -14.47 -7.00
C ARG A 194 12.38 -13.25 -6.83
N VAL A 195 11.32 -13.15 -7.63
CA VAL A 195 10.39 -12.02 -7.60
C VAL A 195 8.98 -12.50 -7.30
N THR A 196 8.29 -11.82 -6.40
CA THR A 196 6.83 -11.95 -6.21
C THR A 196 6.20 -10.58 -6.36
N ILE A 197 5.13 -10.47 -7.14
CA ILE A 197 4.45 -9.20 -7.41
C ILE A 197 3.13 -9.15 -6.67
N ALA A 198 2.92 -8.10 -5.86
CA ALA A 198 1.68 -7.85 -5.13
C ALA A 198 0.93 -6.65 -5.75
N ARG A 199 -0.17 -6.89 -6.47
CA ARG A 199 -1.09 -5.86 -6.96
C ARG A 199 -2.01 -5.43 -5.85
N ILE A 200 -1.65 -4.35 -5.14
CA ILE A 200 -2.35 -3.86 -3.97
C ILE A 200 -3.56 -3.05 -4.40
N PHE A 201 -4.74 -3.44 -3.90
CA PHE A 201 -5.98 -2.70 -4.03
C PHE A 201 -6.10 -1.65 -2.90
N ASN A 202 -7.16 -0.80 -2.92
CA ASN A 202 -7.26 0.34 -2.02
C ASN A 202 -7.03 -0.06 -0.55
N THR A 203 -5.90 0.33 -0.02
CA THR A 203 -5.56 0.14 1.39
C THR A 203 -5.87 1.39 2.18
N TYR A 204 -6.41 1.25 3.40
CA TYR A 204 -6.73 2.35 4.32
C TYR A 204 -6.36 1.99 5.75
N GLY A 205 -6.29 2.99 6.62
CA GLY A 205 -5.98 2.80 8.03
C GLY A 205 -5.15 3.93 8.63
N PRO A 206 -4.69 3.77 9.88
CA PRO A 206 -3.80 4.71 10.56
C PRO A 206 -2.50 4.98 9.78
N ARG A 207 -1.88 6.15 10.00
CA ARG A 207 -0.71 6.71 9.29
C ARG A 207 -1.00 7.21 7.87
N LEU A 208 -2.25 7.16 7.42
CA LEU A 208 -2.69 7.90 6.24
C LEU A 208 -3.22 9.27 6.72
N GLU A 209 -2.32 10.24 6.79
CA GLU A 209 -2.54 11.52 7.47
C GLU A 209 -3.67 12.36 6.85
N PRO A 210 -4.48 13.06 7.70
CA PRO A 210 -5.43 14.06 7.26
C PRO A 210 -4.74 15.21 6.49
N GLY A 211 -5.43 15.81 5.52
CA GLY A 211 -4.92 16.95 4.74
C GLY A 211 -3.77 16.61 3.81
N ALA A 212 -3.27 15.39 3.82
CA ALA A 212 -2.20 15.00 2.92
C ALA A 212 -2.67 15.00 1.45
N PRO A 213 -1.86 15.46 0.49
CA PRO A 213 -2.20 15.45 -0.93
C PRO A 213 -2.53 14.05 -1.46
N TYR A 214 -1.97 13.01 -0.81
CA TYR A 214 -2.22 11.60 -1.10
C TYR A 214 -3.38 10.99 -0.29
N ALA A 215 -4.12 11.78 0.48
CA ALA A 215 -5.29 11.30 1.22
C ALA A 215 -6.35 10.76 0.25
N ARG A 216 -6.71 9.48 0.44
CA ARG A 216 -7.69 8.78 -0.37
C ARG A 216 -9.10 8.98 0.18
N VAL A 217 -10.11 8.49 -0.52
CA VAL A 217 -11.53 8.74 -0.20
C VAL A 217 -11.88 8.44 1.26
N VAL A 218 -11.42 7.31 1.83
CA VAL A 218 -11.70 6.97 3.23
C VAL A 218 -11.16 8.04 4.18
N THR A 219 -9.88 8.42 4.04
CA THR A 219 -9.24 9.43 4.90
C THR A 219 -9.92 10.79 4.75
N ARG A 220 -10.24 11.21 3.52
CA ARG A 220 -10.94 12.48 3.26
C ARG A 220 -12.34 12.51 3.87
N PHE A 221 -13.10 11.42 3.75
CA PHE A 221 -14.44 11.35 4.34
C PHE A 221 -14.39 11.37 5.85
N VAL A 222 -13.48 10.59 6.47
CA VAL A 222 -13.33 10.58 7.94
C VAL A 222 -12.88 11.95 8.45
N GLU A 223 -11.90 12.59 7.81
CA GLU A 223 -11.41 13.92 8.17
C GLU A 223 -12.54 14.96 8.12
N ARG A 224 -13.25 15.04 7.00
CA ARG A 224 -14.35 15.99 6.81
C ARG A 224 -15.50 15.74 7.78
N ALA A 225 -15.86 14.48 7.99
CA ALA A 225 -16.89 14.12 8.97
C ALA A 225 -16.51 14.55 10.40
N LEU A 226 -15.25 14.37 10.80
CA LEU A 226 -14.77 14.78 12.13
C LEU A 226 -14.72 16.30 12.28
N ARG A 227 -14.51 17.04 11.19
CA ARG A 227 -14.55 18.53 11.18
C ARG A 227 -15.95 19.11 11.00
N GLY A 228 -16.97 18.30 10.75
CA GLY A 228 -18.32 18.79 10.44
C GLY A 228 -18.44 19.39 9.03
N GLU A 229 -17.47 19.13 8.15
CA GLU A 229 -17.42 19.61 6.78
C GLU A 229 -18.20 18.68 5.82
N PRO A 230 -18.70 19.19 4.67
CA PRO A 230 -19.40 18.35 3.68
C PRO A 230 -18.50 17.22 3.13
N LEU A 231 -19.05 16.00 3.01
CA LEU A 231 -18.40 14.88 2.31
C LEU A 231 -18.69 14.99 0.81
N GLU A 232 -17.64 15.24 0.01
CA GLU A 232 -17.78 15.37 -1.45
C GLU A 232 -17.70 14.01 -2.15
N VAL A 233 -18.80 13.57 -2.71
CA VAL A 233 -18.94 12.38 -3.54
C VAL A 233 -18.84 12.81 -5.01
N HIS A 234 -17.82 12.32 -5.73
CA HIS A 234 -17.64 12.61 -7.14
C HIS A 234 -18.60 11.76 -7.99
N GLY A 235 -19.31 12.39 -8.95
CA GLY A 235 -20.35 11.74 -9.74
C GLY A 235 -21.62 11.52 -8.93
N ASP A 236 -22.34 10.44 -9.24
CA ASP A 236 -23.57 10.00 -8.53
C ASP A 236 -23.29 9.09 -7.33
N GLY A 237 -22.03 8.75 -7.08
CA GLY A 237 -21.62 7.88 -5.99
C GLY A 237 -21.85 6.39 -6.19
N SER A 238 -22.37 5.97 -7.35
CA SER A 238 -22.62 4.56 -7.69
C SER A 238 -21.38 3.73 -7.98
N GLN A 239 -20.24 4.40 -8.24
CA GLN A 239 -18.98 3.71 -8.44
C GLN A 239 -18.57 2.91 -7.22
N THR A 240 -18.17 1.64 -7.42
CA THR A 240 -17.85 0.73 -6.32
C THR A 240 -16.36 0.50 -6.17
N ARG A 241 -15.94 0.24 -4.93
CA ARG A 241 -14.57 -0.09 -4.55
C ARG A 241 -14.56 -1.17 -3.48
N THR A 242 -13.41 -1.80 -3.33
CA THR A 242 -13.08 -2.57 -2.13
C THR A 242 -12.02 -1.82 -1.33
N PHE A 243 -12.08 -1.96 -0.01
CA PHE A 243 -11.14 -1.30 0.89
C PHE A 243 -10.54 -2.33 1.84
N THR A 244 -9.22 -2.40 1.86
CA THR A 244 -8.46 -3.36 2.68
C THR A 244 -7.81 -2.62 3.83
N TYR A 245 -8.03 -3.09 5.04
CA TYR A 245 -7.37 -2.50 6.19
C TYR A 245 -5.86 -2.78 6.14
N VAL A 246 -5.05 -1.82 6.57
CA VAL A 246 -3.59 -1.88 6.37
C VAL A 246 -2.92 -3.10 7.00
N SER A 247 -3.45 -3.62 8.11
CA SER A 247 -2.92 -4.85 8.72
C SER A 247 -3.03 -6.05 7.79
N ASP A 248 -4.13 -6.18 7.04
CA ASP A 248 -4.33 -7.27 6.09
C ASP A 248 -3.39 -7.14 4.88
N THR A 249 -3.16 -5.91 4.41
CA THR A 249 -2.20 -5.66 3.32
C THR A 249 -0.77 -6.01 3.76
N VAL A 250 -0.36 -5.62 4.97
CA VAL A 250 0.97 -5.95 5.50
C VAL A 250 1.11 -7.46 5.70
N ALA A 251 0.09 -8.12 6.25
CA ALA A 251 0.08 -9.58 6.41
C ALA A 251 0.21 -10.30 5.06
N ALA A 252 -0.47 -9.81 3.99
CA ALA A 252 -0.32 -10.36 2.65
C ALA A 252 1.12 -10.24 2.14
N LEU A 253 1.74 -9.06 2.28
CA LEU A 253 3.12 -8.83 1.83
C LEU A 253 4.11 -9.75 2.55
N LEU A 254 3.96 -9.90 3.87
CA LEU A 254 4.79 -10.81 4.66
C LEU A 254 4.56 -12.28 4.25
N THR A 255 3.31 -12.69 4.07
CA THR A 255 2.96 -14.04 3.63
C THR A 255 3.54 -14.36 2.23
N LEU A 256 3.46 -13.41 1.29
CA LEU A 256 4.05 -13.57 -0.04
C LEU A 256 5.59 -13.63 0.01
N ALA A 257 6.21 -12.92 0.94
CA ALA A 257 7.66 -12.95 1.14
C ALA A 257 8.15 -14.32 1.61
N SER A 258 7.47 -14.95 2.56
CA SER A 258 7.83 -16.29 3.08
C SER A 258 7.39 -17.46 2.18
N CYS A 259 6.57 -17.20 1.15
CA CYS A 259 6.05 -18.20 0.24
C CYS A 259 7.03 -18.49 -0.91
N SER A 260 7.74 -19.60 -0.88
CA SER A 260 8.69 -19.98 -1.95
C SER A 260 8.01 -20.32 -3.29
N LYS A 261 6.85 -20.96 -3.26
CA LYS A 261 6.06 -21.26 -4.49
C LYS A 261 5.40 -20.02 -5.12
N CYS A 262 5.53 -18.85 -4.48
CA CYS A 262 5.07 -17.58 -5.01
C CYS A 262 6.12 -16.86 -5.85
N ASP A 263 7.33 -17.40 -5.99
CA ASP A 263 8.38 -16.82 -6.80
C ASP A 263 8.02 -16.90 -8.30
N GLY A 264 8.19 -15.81 -9.02
CA GLY A 264 7.77 -15.68 -10.43
C GLY A 264 6.27 -15.43 -10.63
N GLU A 265 5.51 -15.18 -9.56
CA GLU A 265 4.07 -15.08 -9.60
C GLU A 265 3.56 -13.67 -9.24
N VAL A 266 2.36 -13.36 -9.73
CA VAL A 266 1.62 -12.11 -9.48
C VAL A 266 0.39 -12.42 -8.65
N PHE A 267 0.09 -11.61 -7.64
CA PHE A 267 -1.06 -11.80 -6.76
C PHE A 267 -1.83 -10.50 -6.54
N ASN A 268 -3.14 -10.57 -6.60
CA ASN A 268 -4.01 -9.52 -6.08
C ASN A 268 -4.02 -9.53 -4.55
N VAL A 269 -3.82 -8.37 -3.96
CA VAL A 269 -3.89 -8.15 -2.51
C VAL A 269 -5.00 -7.15 -2.21
N GLY A 270 -6.11 -7.64 -1.66
CA GLY A 270 -7.27 -6.79 -1.40
C GLY A 270 -8.41 -7.52 -0.70
N SER A 271 -9.41 -6.76 -0.26
CA SER A 271 -10.68 -7.28 0.24
C SER A 271 -11.62 -7.54 -0.94
N ASP A 272 -12.51 -8.51 -0.80
CA ASP A 272 -13.61 -8.80 -1.73
C ASP A 272 -14.94 -8.15 -1.31
N GLU A 273 -14.97 -7.44 -0.17
CA GLU A 273 -16.12 -6.67 0.29
C GLU A 273 -16.29 -5.39 -0.53
N GLU A 274 -17.25 -5.39 -1.45
CA GLU A 274 -17.50 -4.28 -2.39
C GLU A 274 -18.53 -3.31 -1.80
N ILE A 275 -18.26 -2.01 -1.86
CA ILE A 275 -19.15 -0.94 -1.40
C ILE A 275 -19.14 0.22 -2.41
N SER A 276 -20.27 0.90 -2.60
CA SER A 276 -20.32 2.13 -3.37
C SER A 276 -19.72 3.31 -2.59
N VAL A 277 -19.28 4.34 -3.31
CA VAL A 277 -18.71 5.54 -2.66
C VAL A 277 -19.78 6.30 -1.88
N ALA A 278 -21.05 6.28 -2.34
CA ALA A 278 -22.17 6.86 -1.61
C ALA A 278 -22.42 6.13 -0.27
N GLU A 279 -22.52 4.78 -0.29
CA GLU A 279 -22.68 3.97 0.93
C GLU A 279 -21.49 4.13 1.90
N LEU A 280 -20.27 4.26 1.38
CA LEU A 280 -19.09 4.56 2.21
C LEU A 280 -19.24 5.90 2.92
N ALA A 281 -19.72 6.94 2.23
CA ALA A 281 -19.93 8.26 2.83
C ALA A 281 -20.97 8.20 3.96
N GLU A 282 -22.10 7.52 3.72
CA GLU A 282 -23.14 7.29 4.72
C GLU A 282 -22.62 6.52 5.94
N LEU A 283 -21.84 5.46 5.69
CA LEU A 283 -21.24 4.65 6.75
C LEU A 283 -20.27 5.47 7.61
N VAL A 284 -19.44 6.32 6.98
CA VAL A 284 -18.52 7.21 7.72
C VAL A 284 -19.29 8.22 8.56
N VAL A 285 -20.32 8.89 8.01
CA VAL A 285 -21.19 9.81 8.78
C VAL A 285 -21.80 9.10 9.98
N LYS A 286 -22.36 7.90 9.78
CA LYS A 286 -22.93 7.09 10.84
C LYS A 286 -21.92 6.73 11.93
N LEU A 287 -20.72 6.26 11.55
CA LEU A 287 -19.71 5.80 12.50
C LEU A 287 -19.03 6.96 13.27
N THR A 288 -18.89 8.12 12.65
CA THR A 288 -18.36 9.33 13.31
C THR A 288 -19.37 9.98 14.24
N GLY A 289 -20.68 9.74 14.03
CA GLY A 289 -21.78 10.47 14.66
C GLY A 289 -21.91 11.90 14.15
N SER A 290 -21.30 12.21 13.00
CA SER A 290 -21.31 13.54 12.40
C SER A 290 -22.69 13.91 11.81
N ARG A 291 -22.94 15.22 11.69
CA ARG A 291 -24.05 15.79 10.94
C ARG A 291 -23.62 16.37 9.58
N SER A 292 -22.40 16.03 9.14
CA SER A 292 -21.88 16.50 7.87
C SER A 292 -22.77 16.10 6.70
N PRO A 293 -23.15 17.04 5.82
CA PRO A 293 -23.92 16.71 4.64
C PRO A 293 -23.06 15.95 3.62
N ILE A 294 -23.69 15.04 2.88
CA ILE A 294 -23.09 14.42 1.70
C ILE A 294 -23.47 15.26 0.50
N VAL A 295 -22.46 15.73 -0.26
CA VAL A 295 -22.66 16.58 -1.43
C VAL A 295 -22.09 15.92 -2.67
N TYR A 296 -22.84 15.93 -3.76
CA TYR A 296 -22.42 15.36 -5.03
C TYR A 296 -21.74 16.42 -5.89
N VAL A 297 -20.55 16.12 -6.37
CA VAL A 297 -19.73 17.03 -7.17
C VAL A 297 -19.40 16.41 -8.53
N LYS A 298 -18.82 17.23 -9.44
CA LYS A 298 -18.47 16.78 -10.80
C LYS A 298 -17.60 15.51 -10.76
N PRO A 299 -17.89 14.49 -11.62
CA PRO A 299 -17.10 13.26 -11.68
C PRO A 299 -15.65 13.56 -12.06
N ARG A 300 -14.72 12.69 -11.60
CA ARG A 300 -13.32 12.75 -12.00
C ARG A 300 -13.15 12.14 -13.39
N PRO A 301 -12.26 12.70 -14.24
CA PRO A 301 -11.88 12.05 -15.49
C PRO A 301 -11.25 10.67 -15.22
N ASP A 302 -11.55 9.71 -16.10
CA ASP A 302 -10.96 8.37 -16.11
C ASP A 302 -11.06 7.61 -14.76
N ASP A 303 -12.07 7.93 -13.91
CA ASP A 303 -12.29 7.18 -12.67
C ASP A 303 -13.01 5.87 -12.96
N PRO A 304 -12.41 4.70 -12.65
CA PRO A 304 -13.01 3.39 -12.93
C PRO A 304 -14.37 3.23 -12.27
N ARG A 305 -15.33 2.63 -12.99
CA ARG A 305 -16.67 2.36 -12.45
C ARG A 305 -16.67 1.34 -11.33
N ARG A 306 -15.92 0.25 -11.50
CA ARG A 306 -15.80 -0.83 -10.52
C ARG A 306 -14.35 -1.24 -10.36
N ARG A 307 -13.95 -1.54 -9.12
CA ARG A 307 -12.61 -2.06 -8.83
C ARG A 307 -12.68 -3.03 -7.66
N ARG A 308 -12.72 -4.34 -7.99
CA ARG A 308 -12.76 -5.45 -7.05
C ARG A 308 -11.78 -6.54 -7.48
N PRO A 309 -10.85 -7.00 -6.59
CA PRO A 309 -9.95 -8.09 -6.92
C PRO A 309 -10.67 -9.43 -6.98
N ASP A 310 -10.21 -10.33 -7.83
CA ASP A 310 -10.29 -11.76 -7.60
C ASP A 310 -9.12 -12.15 -6.70
N ILE A 311 -9.39 -12.66 -5.50
CA ILE A 311 -8.37 -13.09 -4.54
C ILE A 311 -8.20 -14.61 -4.48
N THR A 312 -8.82 -15.35 -5.40
CA THR A 312 -8.77 -16.81 -5.45
C THR A 312 -7.34 -17.32 -5.52
N LYS A 313 -6.48 -16.67 -6.30
CA LYS A 313 -5.09 -17.08 -6.48
C LYS A 313 -4.30 -17.00 -5.17
N ILE A 314 -4.27 -15.85 -4.51
CA ILE A 314 -3.53 -15.69 -3.26
C ILE A 314 -4.05 -16.63 -2.17
N THR A 315 -5.37 -16.83 -2.09
CA THR A 315 -5.99 -17.74 -1.10
C THR A 315 -5.75 -19.21 -1.39
N SER A 316 -5.45 -19.59 -2.64
CA SER A 316 -5.09 -20.97 -3.01
C SER A 316 -3.59 -21.26 -2.86
N TYR A 317 -2.74 -20.24 -3.02
CA TYR A 317 -1.29 -20.36 -2.85
C TYR A 317 -0.85 -20.21 -1.40
N THR A 318 -1.64 -19.51 -0.58
CA THR A 318 -1.29 -19.19 0.80
C THR A 318 -2.52 -19.32 1.70
N ASP A 319 -2.30 -19.28 3.02
CA ASP A 319 -3.40 -19.23 4.01
C ASP A 319 -3.91 -17.79 4.25
N TRP A 320 -3.39 -16.82 3.52
CA TRP A 320 -3.81 -15.43 3.70
C TRP A 320 -5.24 -15.18 3.23
N ARG A 321 -5.97 -14.44 4.04
CA ARG A 321 -7.29 -13.85 3.73
C ARG A 321 -7.42 -12.51 4.42
N PRO A 322 -8.18 -11.53 3.87
CA PRO A 322 -8.53 -10.33 4.61
C PRO A 322 -9.35 -10.71 5.83
N ARG A 323 -8.99 -10.17 7.00
CA ARG A 323 -9.62 -10.52 8.29
C ARG A 323 -10.38 -9.37 8.92
N VAL A 324 -10.03 -8.12 8.57
CA VAL A 324 -10.64 -6.94 9.15
C VAL A 324 -11.79 -6.47 8.26
N ALA A 325 -13.03 -6.63 8.75
CA ALA A 325 -14.23 -6.12 8.08
C ALA A 325 -14.15 -4.60 7.91
N LEU A 326 -14.74 -4.05 6.83
CA LEU A 326 -14.69 -2.62 6.52
C LEU A 326 -15.17 -1.76 7.71
N THR A 327 -16.28 -2.13 8.35
CA THR A 327 -16.84 -1.38 9.48
C THR A 327 -15.89 -1.33 10.68
N GLU A 328 -15.18 -2.42 10.97
CA GLU A 328 -14.21 -2.49 12.06
C GLU A 328 -12.99 -1.63 11.76
N GLY A 329 -12.38 -1.79 10.59
CA GLY A 329 -11.24 -0.98 10.18
C GLY A 329 -11.55 0.51 10.11
N LEU A 330 -12.79 0.88 9.68
CA LEU A 330 -13.26 2.27 9.74
C LEU A 330 -13.33 2.80 11.17
N ARG A 331 -13.85 2.03 12.14
CA ARG A 331 -13.88 2.45 13.55
C ARG A 331 -12.46 2.70 14.08
N MET A 332 -11.52 1.80 13.81
CA MET A 332 -10.12 1.97 14.20
C MET A 332 -9.50 3.21 13.53
N THR A 333 -9.77 3.42 12.25
CA THR A 333 -9.26 4.59 11.51
C THR A 333 -9.84 5.90 12.06
N ILE A 334 -11.15 5.94 12.33
CA ILE A 334 -11.85 7.10 12.93
C ILE A 334 -11.27 7.40 14.33
N GLU A 335 -11.10 6.38 15.15
CA GLU A 335 -10.52 6.52 16.50
C GLU A 335 -9.11 7.13 16.41
N TRP A 336 -8.25 6.60 15.56
CA TRP A 336 -6.89 7.14 15.33
C TRP A 336 -6.94 8.57 14.83
N MET A 337 -7.81 8.91 13.88
CA MET A 337 -7.91 10.25 13.29
C MET A 337 -8.46 11.29 14.27
N ARG A 338 -9.33 10.93 15.22
CA ARG A 338 -9.79 11.85 16.27
C ARG A 338 -8.64 12.47 17.05
N TRP A 339 -7.55 11.73 17.25
CA TRP A 339 -6.35 12.22 17.92
C TRP A 339 -5.42 13.06 17.04
N ARG A 340 -5.70 13.15 15.74
CA ARG A 340 -4.91 13.89 14.74
C ARG A 340 -5.62 15.14 14.24
N VAL A 341 -6.93 15.13 14.22
CA VAL A 341 -7.78 16.24 13.73
C VAL A 341 -8.21 17.17 14.86
N GLY A 342 -8.30 16.68 16.10
CA GLY A 342 -8.57 17.48 17.33
C GLY A 342 -7.26 18.06 17.80
#